data_a4dad2d591a31676edc5fd8fc2e4fc94
#
_entry.id   a4dad2d591a31676edc5fd8fc2e4fc94
#
_cell.length_a   1.000
_cell.length_b   1.000
_cell.length_c   1.000
_cell.angle_alpha   90.00
_cell.angle_beta   90.00
_cell.angle_gamma   90.00
#
_symmetry.space_group_name_H-M   'P 1'
#
loop_
_entity.id
_entity.type
_entity.pdbx_description
1 polymer ?
#
loop_
_entity_poly.entity_id
_entity_poly.type
_entity_poly.pdbx_seq_one_letter_code
_entity_poly.pdbx_strand_id
1 'polypeptide(L)'
;MQLARALALDWAPEGIRVNAICPGIVDTPMLKQFIDAMPDPAASRREHELAQPLGRLATPAEVASAVLFLATPAAAFITGVALPVDGGFTAE
;
A
#
# COMPACT_ATOMS: atom_id res chain seq x y z
N MET A 1 9.08 6.93 -4.42
CA MET A 1 9.59 5.89 -5.33
C MET A 1 10.27 6.52 -6.53
N GLN A 2 11.58 6.56 -6.49
CA GLN A 2 12.38 7.18 -7.56
C GLN A 2 12.21 6.45 -8.89
N LEU A 3 12.16 5.10 -8.85
CA LEU A 3 12.01 4.31 -10.07
C LEU A 3 10.68 4.58 -10.78
N ALA A 4 9.57 4.65 -10.04
CA ALA A 4 8.27 4.92 -10.64
C ALA A 4 8.25 6.30 -11.30
N ARG A 5 8.86 7.32 -10.68
CA ARG A 5 8.97 8.65 -11.26
C ARG A 5 9.78 8.65 -12.54
N ALA A 6 10.94 7.98 -12.54
CA ALA A 6 11.82 7.91 -13.71
C ALA A 6 11.11 7.23 -14.88
N LEU A 7 10.47 6.08 -14.64
CA LEU A 7 9.73 5.36 -15.68
C LEU A 7 8.52 6.15 -16.18
N ALA A 8 7.83 6.86 -15.29
CA ALA A 8 6.69 7.69 -15.67
C ALA A 8 7.10 8.78 -16.65
N LEU A 9 8.23 9.44 -16.40
CA LEU A 9 8.75 10.49 -17.27
C LEU A 9 9.21 9.93 -18.62
N ASP A 10 9.90 8.77 -18.59
CA ASP A 10 10.41 8.14 -19.81
C ASP A 10 9.29 7.69 -20.73
N TRP A 11 8.19 7.17 -20.16
CA TRP A 11 7.11 6.55 -20.93
C TRP A 11 5.89 7.43 -21.11
N ALA A 12 5.84 8.61 -20.51
CA ALA A 12 4.73 9.53 -20.67
C ALA A 12 4.45 9.90 -22.13
N PRO A 13 5.47 10.16 -22.98
CA PRO A 13 5.22 10.48 -24.38
C PRO A 13 4.55 9.35 -25.15
N GLU A 14 4.67 8.11 -24.67
CA GLU A 14 4.02 6.94 -25.29
C GLU A 14 2.64 6.64 -24.73
N GLY A 15 2.15 7.47 -23.82
CA GLY A 15 0.85 7.29 -23.19
C GLY A 15 0.82 6.21 -22.12
N ILE A 16 1.98 5.78 -21.62
CA ILE A 16 2.08 4.77 -20.57
C ILE A 16 2.21 5.47 -19.23
N ARG A 17 1.33 5.10 -18.30
CA ARG A 17 1.35 5.61 -16.93
C ARG A 17 2.07 4.62 -16.00
N VAL A 18 2.84 5.14 -15.06
CA VAL A 18 3.56 4.32 -14.07
C VAL A 18 3.33 4.93 -12.71
N ASN A 19 2.73 4.16 -11.83
CA ASN A 19 2.48 4.54 -10.46
C ASN A 19 2.91 3.41 -9.52
N ALA A 20 3.14 3.72 -8.27
CA ALA A 20 3.48 2.76 -7.24
C ALA A 20 2.45 2.80 -6.13
N ILE A 21 2.17 1.65 -5.53
CA ILE A 21 1.40 1.54 -4.30
C ILE A 21 2.37 1.28 -3.16
N CYS A 22 2.21 2.02 -2.07
CA CYS A 22 3.00 1.86 -0.86
C CYS A 22 2.06 1.39 0.26
N PRO A 23 1.80 0.07 0.38
CA PRO A 23 0.88 -0.42 1.39
C PRO A 23 1.47 -0.31 2.78
N GLY A 24 0.61 -0.17 3.79
CA GLY A 24 0.98 -0.34 5.17
C GLY A 24 1.04 -1.82 5.55
N ILE A 25 0.62 -2.11 6.77
CA ILE A 25 0.59 -3.49 7.27
C ILE A 25 -0.71 -4.14 6.82
N VAL A 26 -0.58 -5.21 6.03
CA VAL A 26 -1.72 -5.90 5.40
C VAL A 26 -1.95 -7.23 6.11
N ASP A 27 -3.22 -7.53 6.39
CA ASP A 27 -3.63 -8.79 7.01
C ASP A 27 -3.51 -9.93 5.99
N THR A 28 -2.38 -10.62 6.03
CA THR A 28 -2.04 -11.70 5.11
C THR A 28 -1.74 -12.99 5.90
N PRO A 29 -1.81 -14.18 5.25
CA PRO A 29 -1.38 -15.42 5.90
C PRO A 29 0.07 -15.36 6.40
N MET A 30 0.96 -14.70 5.67
CA MET A 30 2.37 -14.57 6.09
C MET A 30 2.47 -13.78 7.39
N LEU A 31 1.77 -12.66 7.51
CA LEU A 31 1.76 -11.85 8.73
C LEU A 31 1.15 -12.64 9.88
N LYS A 32 0.07 -13.39 9.63
CA LYS A 32 -0.55 -14.23 10.64
C LYS A 32 0.42 -15.26 11.19
N GLN A 33 1.17 -15.92 10.32
CA GLN A 33 2.19 -16.90 10.76
C GLN A 33 3.27 -16.25 11.61
N PHE A 34 3.72 -15.06 11.21
CA PHE A 34 4.70 -14.30 11.96
C PHE A 34 4.18 -13.95 13.37
N ILE A 35 2.96 -13.44 13.45
CA ILE A 35 2.34 -13.06 14.73
C ILE A 35 2.11 -14.29 15.61
N ASP A 36 1.63 -15.37 15.05
CA ASP A 36 1.33 -16.60 15.80
C ASP A 36 2.60 -17.22 16.41
N ALA A 37 3.77 -16.95 15.85
CA ALA A 37 5.05 -17.40 16.36
C ALA A 37 5.60 -16.53 17.49
N MET A 38 4.97 -15.40 17.80
CA MET A 38 5.41 -14.51 18.89
C MET A 38 5.01 -15.06 20.24
N PRO A 39 5.75 -14.68 21.34
CA PRO A 39 5.42 -15.13 22.70
C PRO A 39 4.00 -14.74 23.13
N ASP A 40 3.51 -13.59 22.70
CA ASP A 40 2.14 -13.15 22.97
C ASP A 40 1.52 -12.68 21.64
N PRO A 41 0.88 -13.58 20.90
CA PRO A 41 0.31 -13.26 19.59
C PRO A 41 -0.72 -12.13 19.63
N ALA A 42 -1.58 -12.09 20.63
CA ALA A 42 -2.61 -11.06 20.74
C ALA A 42 -2.00 -9.67 20.93
N ALA A 43 -0.99 -9.54 21.77
CA ALA A 43 -0.27 -8.28 21.96
C ALA A 43 0.49 -7.85 20.72
N SER A 44 1.14 -8.80 20.04
CA SER A 44 1.86 -8.54 18.80
C SER A 44 0.91 -8.05 17.70
N ARG A 45 -0.25 -8.69 17.55
CA ARG A 45 -1.26 -8.25 16.59
C ARG A 45 -1.72 -6.82 16.90
N ARG A 46 -1.97 -6.52 18.16
CA ARG A 46 -2.41 -5.19 18.57
C ARG A 46 -1.37 -4.12 18.28
N GLU A 47 -0.09 -4.42 18.47
CA GLU A 47 0.99 -3.51 18.12
C GLU A 47 0.98 -3.18 16.62
N HIS A 48 0.80 -4.19 15.77
CA HIS A 48 0.72 -3.97 14.33
C HIS A 48 -0.49 -3.12 13.95
N GLU A 49 -1.64 -3.39 14.57
CA GLU A 49 -2.85 -2.61 14.32
C GLU A 49 -2.66 -1.14 14.72
N LEU A 50 -2.08 -0.91 15.89
CA LEU A 50 -1.90 0.44 16.44
C LEU A 50 -0.76 1.21 15.77
N ALA A 51 0.10 0.55 15.02
CA ALA A 51 1.15 1.22 14.26
C ALA A 51 0.56 2.14 13.18
N GLN A 52 -0.68 1.89 12.77
CA GLN A 52 -1.38 2.69 11.77
C GLN A 52 -2.46 3.54 12.44
N PRO A 53 -2.55 4.85 12.16
CA PRO A 53 -3.53 5.74 12.81
C PRO A 53 -4.98 5.26 12.73
N LEU A 54 -5.38 4.55 11.65
CA LEU A 54 -6.71 3.98 11.58
C LEU A 54 -6.95 2.82 12.54
N GLY A 55 -5.88 2.30 13.19
CA GLY A 55 -6.00 1.35 14.28
C GLY A 55 -6.33 -0.07 13.87
N ARG A 56 -6.14 -0.42 12.61
CA ARG A 56 -6.39 -1.77 12.10
C ARG A 56 -5.45 -2.11 10.96
N LEU A 57 -5.34 -3.40 10.64
CA LEU A 57 -4.61 -3.85 9.46
C LEU A 57 -5.42 -3.55 8.20
N ALA A 58 -4.72 -3.31 7.11
CA ALA A 58 -5.38 -3.23 5.81
C ALA A 58 -5.81 -4.62 5.35
N THR A 59 -6.88 -4.70 4.59
CA THR A 59 -7.23 -5.95 3.91
C THR A 59 -6.54 -6.02 2.54
N PRO A 60 -6.23 -7.23 2.03
CA PRO A 60 -5.72 -7.34 0.66
C PRO A 60 -6.64 -6.70 -0.37
N ALA A 61 -7.96 -6.76 -0.17
CA ALA A 61 -8.92 -6.15 -1.07
C ALA A 61 -8.80 -4.62 -1.10
N GLU A 62 -8.48 -4.00 0.02
CA GLU A 62 -8.28 -2.54 0.07
C GLU A 62 -7.05 -2.12 -0.74
N VAL A 63 -5.97 -2.88 -0.66
CA VAL A 63 -4.77 -2.62 -1.48
C VAL A 63 -5.09 -2.85 -2.95
N ALA A 64 -5.77 -3.96 -3.27
CA ALA A 64 -6.17 -4.28 -4.63
C ALA A 64 -7.07 -3.20 -5.24
N SER A 65 -7.99 -2.61 -4.45
CA SER A 65 -8.85 -1.52 -4.90
C SER A 65 -8.05 -0.29 -5.30
N ALA A 66 -7.01 0.05 -4.56
CA ALA A 66 -6.14 1.17 -4.90
C ALA A 66 -5.38 0.92 -6.22
N VAL A 67 -4.85 -0.29 -6.40
CA VAL A 67 -4.20 -0.71 -7.64
C VAL A 67 -5.17 -0.61 -8.81
N LEU A 68 -6.38 -1.14 -8.64
CA LEU A 68 -7.41 -1.12 -9.68
C LEU A 68 -7.79 0.31 -10.06
N PHE A 69 -7.97 1.20 -9.08
CA PHE A 69 -8.26 2.60 -9.35
C PHE A 69 -7.20 3.23 -10.26
N LEU A 70 -5.92 3.04 -9.91
CA LEU A 70 -4.82 3.62 -10.70
C LEU A 70 -4.74 3.03 -12.12
N ALA A 71 -5.25 1.82 -12.32
CA ALA A 71 -5.25 1.16 -13.63
C ALA A 71 -6.46 1.55 -14.50
N THR A 72 -7.46 2.24 -13.94
CA THR A 72 -8.69 2.58 -14.66
C THR A 72 -8.62 3.94 -15.36
N PRO A 73 -9.53 4.21 -16.33
CA PRO A 73 -9.63 5.54 -16.95
C PRO A 73 -9.89 6.68 -15.97
N ALA A 74 -10.46 6.40 -14.80
CA ALA A 74 -10.64 7.42 -13.76
C ALA A 74 -9.32 8.03 -13.30
N ALA A 75 -8.21 7.31 -13.45
CA ALA A 75 -6.87 7.78 -13.12
C ALA A 75 -6.05 8.17 -14.37
N ALA A 76 -6.70 8.50 -15.48
CA ALA A 76 -6.02 8.70 -16.77
C ALA A 76 -4.98 9.81 -16.75
N PHE A 77 -5.09 10.77 -15.85
CA PHE A 77 -4.14 11.89 -15.75
C PHE A 77 -3.17 11.75 -14.55
N ILE A 78 -3.10 10.55 -13.96
CA ILE A 78 -2.24 10.26 -12.81
C ILE A 78 -1.08 9.38 -13.27
N THR A 79 0.14 9.89 -13.12
CA THR A 79 1.36 9.14 -13.38
C THR A 79 2.49 9.66 -12.49
N GLY A 80 3.47 8.83 -12.19
CA GLY A 80 4.62 9.19 -11.37
C GLY A 80 4.31 9.28 -9.87
N VAL A 81 3.18 8.76 -9.43
CA VAL A 81 2.74 8.84 -8.05
C VAL A 81 3.16 7.60 -7.26
N ALA A 82 3.60 7.82 -6.02
CA ALA A 82 3.70 6.77 -5.00
C ALA A 82 2.56 6.99 -4.02
N LEU A 83 1.52 6.16 -4.09
CA LEU A 83 0.30 6.30 -3.31
C LEU A 83 0.38 5.47 -2.03
N PRO A 84 0.46 6.11 -0.86
CA PRO A 84 0.38 5.39 0.40
C PRO A 84 -1.04 4.85 0.61
N VAL A 85 -1.13 3.55 0.95
CA VAL A 85 -2.37 2.89 1.35
C VAL A 85 -2.07 2.23 2.69
N ASP A 86 -1.94 3.05 3.74
CA ASP A 86 -1.25 2.68 4.98
C ASP A 86 -1.99 3.14 6.25
N GLY A 87 -3.27 3.44 6.12
CA GLY A 87 -4.06 3.85 7.27
C GLY A 87 -3.55 5.11 7.98
N GLY A 88 -2.81 5.95 7.27
CA GLY A 88 -2.29 7.20 7.79
C GLY A 88 -0.87 7.12 8.35
N PHE A 89 -0.21 5.98 8.26
CA PHE A 89 1.13 5.81 8.84
C PHE A 89 2.11 6.87 8.38
N THR A 90 2.18 7.17 7.09
CA THR A 90 3.11 8.18 6.55
C THR A 90 2.64 9.62 6.73
N ALA A 91 1.45 9.82 7.25
CA ALA A 91 0.93 11.16 7.54
C ALA A 91 1.39 11.70 8.89
N GLU A 92 1.98 10.83 9.71
CA GLU A 92 2.49 11.21 11.03
C GLU A 92 3.75 12.04 10.98
#